data_8d4b8a01fa9f74a5c8f8cbaae258a12c
#
_entry.id   8d4b8a01fa9f74a5c8f8cbaae258a12c
#
_cell.length_a   1.000
_cell.length_b   1.000
_cell.length_c   1.000
_cell.angle_alpha   90.00
_cell.angle_beta   90.00
_cell.angle_gamma   90.00
#
_symmetry.space_group_name_H-M   'P 1'
#
loop_
_entity.id
_entity.type
_entity.pdbx_description
1 polymer ?
#
loop_
_entity_poly.entity_id
_entity_poly.type
_entity_poly.pdbx_seq_one_letter_code
_entity_poly.pdbx_strand_id
1 'polypeptide(L)'
;MKKSKINISIVFTFLTVLCVVFLAGCAPKLSEDFNEAEVKQAAENVIDLLNAQDSEGLRALFTTQMNAAITDEVLTQIYAALAEGGPFETIENMIVAGSTDQSSGVEYAVVTVQAKYKLRSFIYTISFDKQLNLAGLYYK
;
A
#
# COMPACT_ATOMS: atom_id res chain seq x y z
N MET A 1 -54.76 -9.65 -22.33
CA MET A 1 -53.42 -9.55 -21.76
C MET A 1 -52.58 -8.57 -22.60
N LYS A 2 -52.42 -7.33 -22.15
CA LYS A 2 -51.53 -6.37 -22.81
C LYS A 2 -50.09 -6.65 -22.38
N LYS A 3 -49.26 -7.13 -23.26
CA LYS A 3 -47.80 -7.22 -23.03
C LYS A 3 -47.23 -5.80 -23.11
N SER A 4 -46.84 -5.25 -21.96
CA SER A 4 -46.07 -4.01 -21.89
C SER A 4 -44.70 -4.26 -22.53
N LYS A 5 -44.45 -3.64 -23.66
CA LYS A 5 -43.10 -3.59 -24.26
C LYS A 5 -42.32 -2.54 -23.47
N ILE A 6 -41.52 -3.00 -22.53
CA ILE A 6 -40.51 -2.16 -21.88
C ILE A 6 -39.50 -1.80 -22.97
N ASN A 7 -39.42 -0.52 -23.30
CA ASN A 7 -38.45 -0.01 -24.27
C ASN A 7 -37.03 -0.17 -23.69
N ILE A 8 -36.34 -1.18 -24.21
CA ILE A 8 -34.93 -1.50 -23.90
C ILE A 8 -34.00 -0.27 -24.09
N SER A 9 -34.42 0.69 -24.90
CA SER A 9 -33.67 1.92 -25.18
C SER A 9 -33.51 2.85 -23.97
N ILE A 10 -34.46 2.81 -23.00
CA ILE A 10 -34.42 3.68 -21.79
C ILE A 10 -33.50 3.07 -20.72
N VAL A 11 -33.39 1.73 -20.69
CA VAL A 11 -32.51 1.02 -19.75
C VAL A 11 -31.03 1.21 -20.13
N PHE A 12 -30.73 1.32 -21.43
CA PHE A 12 -29.36 1.50 -21.90
C PHE A 12 -28.81 2.90 -21.66
N THR A 13 -29.67 3.92 -21.63
CA THR A 13 -29.25 5.32 -21.38
C THR A 13 -28.98 5.60 -19.90
N PHE A 14 -29.57 4.81 -18.99
CA PHE A 14 -29.35 4.97 -17.55
C PHE A 14 -28.08 4.25 -17.05
N LEU A 15 -27.61 3.25 -17.80
CA LEU A 15 -26.40 2.47 -17.42
C LEU A 15 -25.11 3.17 -17.85
N THR A 16 -25.16 4.09 -18.82
CA THR A 16 -23.97 4.81 -19.30
C THR A 16 -23.63 6.05 -18.47
N VAL A 17 -24.53 6.54 -17.64
CA VAL A 17 -24.27 7.70 -16.76
C VAL A 17 -23.58 7.31 -15.45
N LEU A 18 -23.64 6.03 -15.05
CA LEU A 18 -23.05 5.56 -13.80
C LEU A 18 -21.54 5.22 -13.89
N CYS A 19 -20.95 5.23 -15.07
CA CYS A 19 -19.53 4.88 -15.29
C CYS A 19 -18.57 6.07 -15.30
N VAL A 20 -19.00 7.31 -15.07
CA VAL A 20 -18.14 8.51 -15.24
C VAL A 20 -17.68 9.12 -13.90
N VAL A 21 -18.03 8.55 -12.74
CA VAL A 21 -17.73 9.17 -11.43
C VAL A 21 -16.50 8.54 -10.72
N PHE A 22 -15.76 7.63 -11.36
CA PHE A 22 -14.64 6.93 -10.70
C PHE A 22 -13.24 7.27 -11.22
N LEU A 23 -13.00 8.47 -11.80
CA LEU A 23 -11.66 8.84 -12.30
C LEU A 23 -11.10 10.13 -11.70
N ALA A 24 -11.48 10.50 -10.51
CA ALA A 24 -10.76 11.52 -9.74
C ALA A 24 -10.55 11.04 -8.30
N GLY A 25 -9.86 9.91 -8.16
CA GLY A 25 -9.27 9.50 -6.89
C GLY A 25 -8.09 10.42 -6.60
N CYS A 26 -8.33 11.65 -6.12
CA CYS A 26 -7.29 12.42 -5.45
C CYS A 26 -6.80 11.56 -4.28
N ALA A 27 -5.60 11.01 -4.38
CA ALA A 27 -4.94 10.42 -3.22
C ALA A 27 -4.93 11.49 -2.12
N PRO A 28 -5.32 11.16 -0.88
CA PRO A 28 -5.33 12.12 0.21
C PRO A 28 -3.96 12.77 0.33
N LYS A 29 -3.94 14.12 0.49
CA LYS A 29 -2.70 14.85 0.65
C LYS A 29 -2.00 14.38 1.93
N LEU A 30 -0.68 14.25 1.87
CA LEU A 30 0.15 14.01 3.05
C LEU A 30 -0.05 15.15 4.06
N SER A 31 -0.26 14.81 5.34
CA SER A 31 -0.35 15.78 6.42
C SER A 31 0.96 16.55 6.57
N GLU A 32 0.88 17.81 7.00
CA GLU A 32 2.04 18.67 7.22
C GLU A 32 2.95 18.20 8.38
N ASP A 33 2.45 17.28 9.20
CA ASP A 33 3.21 16.63 10.26
C ASP A 33 4.26 15.62 9.74
N PHE A 34 4.21 15.29 8.43
CA PHE A 34 5.17 14.39 7.80
C PHE A 34 6.07 15.13 6.82
N ASN A 35 7.35 14.76 6.83
CA ASN A 35 8.30 15.15 5.79
C ASN A 35 8.36 14.08 4.72
N GLU A 36 7.97 14.40 3.48
CA GLU A 36 7.90 13.45 2.37
C GLU A 36 9.26 12.77 2.10
N ALA A 37 10.37 13.50 2.20
CA ALA A 37 11.69 12.93 1.97
C ALA A 37 12.09 11.91 3.04
N GLU A 38 11.77 12.19 4.31
CA GLU A 38 12.02 11.27 5.43
C GLU A 38 11.13 10.03 5.32
N VAL A 39 9.87 10.19 4.91
CA VAL A 39 8.95 9.07 4.67
C VAL A 39 9.45 8.17 3.55
N LYS A 40 9.94 8.73 2.44
CA LYS A 40 10.55 7.95 1.35
C LYS A 40 11.80 7.19 1.81
N GLN A 41 12.68 7.86 2.57
CA GLN A 41 13.88 7.22 3.12
C GLN A 41 13.53 6.08 4.09
N ALA A 42 12.50 6.26 4.93
CA ALA A 42 12.01 5.21 5.80
C ALA A 42 11.49 4.01 5.01
N ALA A 43 10.79 4.25 3.90
CA ALA A 43 10.31 3.18 3.02
C ALA A 43 11.46 2.43 2.33
N GLU A 44 12.49 3.13 1.85
CA GLU A 44 13.71 2.51 1.30
C GLU A 44 14.37 1.60 2.35
N ASN A 45 14.53 2.08 3.58
CA ASN A 45 15.09 1.29 4.67
C ASN A 45 14.27 0.00 4.95
N VAL A 46 12.95 0.07 4.90
CA VAL A 46 12.10 -1.13 5.05
C VAL A 46 12.36 -2.13 3.92
N ILE A 47 12.48 -1.67 2.67
CA ILE A 47 12.79 -2.54 1.52
C ILE A 47 14.15 -3.19 1.67
N ASP A 48 15.16 -2.44 2.13
CA ASP A 48 16.52 -2.95 2.35
C ASP A 48 16.53 -4.03 3.44
N LEU A 49 15.85 -3.80 4.56
CA LEU A 49 15.73 -4.78 5.66
C LEU A 49 14.98 -6.05 5.21
N LEU A 50 13.94 -5.92 4.39
CA LEU A 50 13.23 -7.05 3.81
C LEU A 50 14.15 -7.89 2.90
N ASN A 51 14.93 -7.23 2.04
CA ASN A 51 15.86 -7.90 1.13
C ASN A 51 17.04 -8.55 1.88
N ALA A 52 17.48 -7.95 2.98
CA ALA A 52 18.50 -8.51 3.87
C ALA A 52 17.94 -9.62 4.77
N GLN A 53 16.62 -9.84 4.80
CA GLN A 53 15.93 -10.72 5.75
C GLN A 53 16.27 -10.40 7.22
N ASP A 54 16.47 -9.12 7.51
CA ASP A 54 16.78 -8.63 8.85
C ASP A 54 15.50 -8.47 9.69
N SER A 55 15.08 -9.56 10.31
CA SER A 55 13.88 -9.56 11.16
C SER A 55 14.01 -8.68 12.40
N GLU A 56 15.21 -8.57 12.97
CA GLU A 56 15.46 -7.74 14.14
C GLU A 56 15.37 -6.25 13.78
N GLY A 57 16.02 -5.84 12.69
CA GLY A 57 15.94 -4.49 12.16
C GLY A 57 14.51 -4.08 11.81
N LEU A 58 13.74 -4.98 11.15
CA LEU A 58 12.33 -4.72 10.86
C LEU A 58 11.49 -4.56 12.12
N ARG A 59 11.66 -5.45 13.12
CA ARG A 59 10.91 -5.38 14.39
C ARG A 59 11.21 -4.11 15.17
N ALA A 60 12.42 -3.58 15.09
CA ALA A 60 12.79 -2.31 15.71
C ALA A 60 12.01 -1.12 15.14
N LEU A 61 11.53 -1.23 13.90
CA LEU A 61 10.70 -0.20 13.25
C LEU A 61 9.21 -0.35 13.54
N PHE A 62 8.74 -1.51 13.99
CA PHE A 62 7.32 -1.82 14.11
C PHE A 62 6.64 -1.00 15.21
N THR A 63 5.41 -0.55 14.95
CA THR A 63 4.50 -0.17 16.04
C THR A 63 4.22 -1.37 16.93
N THR A 64 3.75 -1.13 18.16
CA THR A 64 3.34 -2.19 19.09
C THR A 64 2.28 -3.11 18.47
N GLN A 65 1.33 -2.55 17.71
CA GLN A 65 0.29 -3.32 17.03
C GLN A 65 0.88 -4.22 15.93
N MET A 66 1.82 -3.69 15.15
CA MET A 66 2.47 -4.44 14.09
C MET A 66 3.32 -5.58 14.66
N ASN A 67 4.04 -5.34 15.75
CA ASN A 67 4.81 -6.39 16.46
C ASN A 67 3.92 -7.53 16.98
N ALA A 68 2.71 -7.22 17.42
CA ALA A 68 1.75 -8.24 17.85
C ALA A 68 1.15 -9.03 16.67
N ALA A 69 1.00 -8.41 15.51
CA ALA A 69 0.37 -9.01 14.32
C ALA A 69 1.34 -9.81 13.45
N ILE A 70 2.60 -9.39 13.37
CA ILE A 70 3.61 -10.00 12.50
C ILE A 70 4.47 -10.97 13.31
N THR A 71 4.13 -12.25 13.25
CA THR A 71 4.90 -13.33 13.88
C THR A 71 6.15 -13.69 13.07
N ASP A 72 7.04 -14.51 13.62
CA ASP A 72 8.23 -14.99 12.91
C ASP A 72 7.85 -15.87 11.71
N GLU A 73 6.74 -16.62 11.82
CA GLU A 73 6.19 -17.41 10.72
C GLU A 73 5.73 -16.50 9.57
N VAL A 74 5.09 -15.38 9.87
CA VAL A 74 4.66 -14.40 8.87
C VAL A 74 5.87 -13.78 8.18
N LEU A 75 6.91 -13.37 8.91
CA LEU A 75 8.15 -12.87 8.32
C LEU A 75 8.81 -13.91 7.41
N THR A 76 8.87 -15.16 7.85
CA THR A 76 9.42 -16.27 7.04
C THR A 76 8.64 -16.45 5.74
N GLN A 77 7.32 -16.36 5.77
CA GLN A 77 6.47 -16.43 4.56
C GLN A 77 6.71 -15.22 3.63
N ILE A 78 6.88 -14.01 4.18
CA ILE A 78 7.21 -12.82 3.39
C ILE A 78 8.55 -13.03 2.68
N TYR A 79 9.59 -13.45 3.39
CA TYR A 79 10.91 -13.68 2.80
C TYR A 79 10.88 -14.76 1.72
N ALA A 80 10.13 -15.86 1.94
CA ALA A 80 9.97 -16.90 0.93
C ALA A 80 9.29 -16.36 -0.35
N ALA A 81 8.24 -15.56 -0.19
CA ALA A 81 7.54 -14.95 -1.33
C ALA A 81 8.43 -13.96 -2.08
N LEU A 82 9.24 -13.15 -1.38
CA LEU A 82 10.18 -12.22 -2.03
C LEU A 82 11.31 -12.96 -2.75
N ALA A 83 11.77 -14.09 -2.21
CA ALA A 83 12.79 -14.93 -2.83
C ALA A 83 12.35 -15.47 -4.21
N GLU A 84 11.04 -15.67 -4.44
CA GLU A 84 10.50 -16.04 -5.76
C GLU A 84 10.73 -14.94 -6.81
N GLY A 85 10.93 -13.70 -6.39
CA GLY A 85 11.28 -12.59 -7.27
C GLY A 85 12.72 -12.61 -7.76
N GLY A 86 13.57 -13.43 -7.13
CA GLY A 86 15.01 -13.42 -7.35
C GLY A 86 15.68 -12.23 -6.66
N PRO A 87 16.95 -11.92 -7.01
CA PRO A 87 17.66 -10.79 -6.43
C PRO A 87 16.95 -9.45 -6.67
N PHE A 88 16.94 -8.59 -5.65
CA PHE A 88 16.48 -7.21 -5.77
C PHE A 88 17.40 -6.44 -6.72
N GLU A 89 16.82 -5.63 -7.60
CA GLU A 89 17.56 -4.81 -8.56
C GLU A 89 17.48 -3.33 -8.24
N THR A 90 16.27 -2.77 -8.11
CA THR A 90 16.08 -1.34 -7.88
C THR A 90 14.66 -0.99 -7.46
N ILE A 91 14.49 0.20 -6.90
CA ILE A 91 13.19 0.86 -6.76
C ILE A 91 12.94 1.67 -8.02
N GLU A 92 11.85 1.37 -8.73
CA GLU A 92 11.47 2.04 -9.97
C GLU A 92 10.65 3.30 -9.71
N ASN A 93 9.78 3.28 -8.68
CA ASN A 93 8.90 4.39 -8.37
C ASN A 93 8.49 4.39 -6.90
N MET A 94 8.25 5.60 -6.35
CA MET A 94 7.65 5.83 -5.04
C MET A 94 6.61 6.92 -5.10
N ILE A 95 5.44 6.66 -4.53
CA ILE A 95 4.35 7.63 -4.40
C ILE A 95 3.99 7.72 -2.92
N VAL A 96 3.99 8.93 -2.37
CA VAL A 96 3.60 9.20 -0.98
C VAL A 96 2.22 9.86 -0.96
N ALA A 97 1.37 9.38 -0.06
CA ALA A 97 0.04 9.93 0.17
C ALA A 97 -0.25 9.97 1.69
N GLY A 98 -1.23 10.75 2.08
CA GLY A 98 -1.77 10.71 3.44
C GLY A 98 -2.86 9.65 3.56
N SER A 99 -3.11 9.18 4.77
CA SER A 99 -4.28 8.37 5.12
C SER A 99 -4.71 8.72 6.53
N THR A 100 -6.01 8.70 6.78
CA THR A 100 -6.58 8.92 8.12
C THR A 100 -7.48 7.76 8.46
N ASP A 101 -7.23 7.13 9.60
CA ASP A 101 -8.13 6.11 10.14
C ASP A 101 -9.43 6.78 10.60
N GLN A 102 -10.53 6.42 9.97
CA GLN A 102 -11.85 7.04 10.22
C GLN A 102 -12.39 6.76 11.63
N SER A 103 -11.92 5.70 12.28
CA SER A 103 -12.39 5.30 13.61
C SER A 103 -11.64 6.01 14.73
N SER A 104 -10.34 6.21 14.57
CA SER A 104 -9.45 6.81 15.58
C SER A 104 -9.02 8.24 15.27
N GLY A 105 -9.15 8.69 14.02
CA GLY A 105 -8.64 9.97 13.54
C GLY A 105 -7.11 10.02 13.41
N VAL A 106 -6.43 8.89 13.58
CA VAL A 106 -4.97 8.80 13.46
C VAL A 106 -4.56 8.96 11.99
N GLU A 107 -3.58 9.82 11.76
CA GLU A 107 -3.02 10.07 10.43
C GLU A 107 -1.78 9.21 10.19
N TYR A 108 -1.66 8.72 8.97
CA TYR A 108 -0.54 7.92 8.50
C TYR A 108 0.03 8.48 7.20
N ALA A 109 1.33 8.33 7.01
CA ALA A 109 1.94 8.44 5.70
C ALA A 109 1.94 7.07 5.04
N VAL A 110 1.44 6.98 3.80
CA VAL A 110 1.39 5.74 3.03
C VAL A 110 2.27 5.88 1.80
N VAL A 111 3.22 4.97 1.65
CA VAL A 111 4.13 4.91 0.51
C VAL A 111 3.81 3.70 -0.35
N THR A 112 3.50 3.94 -1.61
CA THR A 112 3.46 2.88 -2.62
C THR A 112 4.80 2.82 -3.31
N VAL A 113 5.49 1.68 -3.20
CA VAL A 113 6.83 1.46 -3.77
C VAL A 113 6.75 0.39 -4.84
N GLN A 114 7.16 0.69 -6.04
CA GLN A 114 7.38 -0.29 -7.10
C GLN A 114 8.84 -0.72 -7.09
N ALA A 115 9.09 -1.95 -6.67
CA ALA A 115 10.42 -2.52 -6.56
C ALA A 115 10.61 -3.63 -7.61
N LYS A 116 11.70 -3.54 -8.35
CA LYS A 116 12.09 -4.49 -9.38
C LYS A 116 13.05 -5.53 -8.82
N TYR A 117 12.72 -6.78 -9.06
CA TYR A 117 13.56 -7.95 -8.83
C TYR A 117 13.88 -8.62 -10.17
N LYS A 118 14.85 -9.50 -10.19
CA LYS A 118 15.33 -10.12 -11.43
C LYS A 118 14.23 -10.85 -12.22
N LEU A 119 13.28 -11.50 -11.52
CA LEU A 119 12.26 -12.35 -12.15
C LEU A 119 10.88 -11.70 -12.19
N ARG A 120 10.61 -10.70 -11.33
CA ARG A 120 9.32 -9.99 -11.26
C ARG A 120 9.46 -8.67 -10.52
N SER A 121 8.41 -7.83 -10.57
CA SER A 121 8.31 -6.65 -9.71
C SER A 121 7.30 -6.89 -8.60
N PHE A 122 7.53 -6.26 -7.44
CA PHE A 122 6.57 -6.18 -6.34
C PHE A 122 6.12 -4.74 -6.14
N ILE A 123 4.86 -4.58 -5.80
CA ILE A 123 4.31 -3.30 -5.35
C ILE A 123 4.08 -3.41 -3.85
N TYR A 124 4.83 -2.62 -3.09
CA TYR A 124 4.66 -2.50 -1.65
C TYR A 124 3.74 -1.34 -1.32
N THR A 125 2.90 -1.52 -0.29
CA THR A 125 2.19 -0.43 0.37
C THR A 125 2.64 -0.42 1.82
N ILE A 126 3.36 0.63 2.19
CA ILE A 126 4.02 0.78 3.49
C ILE A 126 3.39 1.97 4.20
N SER A 127 2.93 1.79 5.43
CA SER A 127 2.30 2.84 6.22
C SER A 127 3.16 3.17 7.44
N PHE A 128 3.32 4.46 7.71
CA PHE A 128 4.08 4.98 8.85
C PHE A 128 3.21 5.86 9.73
N ASP A 129 3.39 5.78 11.04
CA ASP A 129 2.86 6.75 11.98
C ASP A 129 3.68 8.05 11.97
N LYS A 130 3.28 9.04 12.79
CA LYS A 130 3.96 10.34 12.86
C LYS A 130 5.40 10.28 13.42
N GLN A 131 5.77 9.21 14.08
CA GLN A 131 7.12 8.94 14.55
C GLN A 131 7.94 8.10 13.58
N LEU A 132 7.42 7.87 12.38
CA LEU A 132 7.98 7.00 11.33
C LEU A 132 8.14 5.53 11.76
N ASN A 133 7.33 5.08 12.75
CA ASN A 133 7.24 3.67 13.03
C ASN A 133 6.41 2.98 11.94
N LEU A 134 6.80 1.76 11.58
CA LEU A 134 6.12 0.95 10.59
C LEU A 134 4.78 0.44 11.16
N ALA A 135 3.68 0.97 10.63
CA ALA A 135 2.32 0.70 11.07
C ALA A 135 1.58 -0.27 10.14
N GLY A 136 2.07 -0.48 8.93
CA GLY A 136 1.48 -1.40 7.97
C GLY A 136 2.45 -1.77 6.85
N LEU A 137 2.39 -3.03 6.43
CA LEU A 137 3.18 -3.56 5.32
C LEU A 137 2.32 -4.52 4.51
N TYR A 138 2.16 -4.22 3.25
CA TYR A 138 1.47 -5.06 2.28
C TYR A 138 2.29 -5.12 0.99
N TYR A 139 2.22 -6.23 0.26
CA TYR A 139 2.87 -6.40 -1.05
C TYR A 139 2.02 -7.26 -1.99
N LYS A 140 2.19 -7.08 -3.28
CA LYS A 140 1.58 -7.87 -4.34
C LYS A 140 2.49 -7.99 -5.56
#